data_3723b24f51b38cef09e5b942b75ab029
#
_entry.id   3723b24f51b38cef09e5b942b75ab029
#
_cell.length_a   1.000
_cell.length_b   1.000
_cell.length_c   1.000
_cell.angle_alpha   90.00
_cell.angle_beta   90.00
_cell.angle_gamma   90.00
#
_symmetry.space_group_name_H-M   'P 1'
#
loop_
_entity.id
_entity.type
_entity.pdbx_description
1 polymer ?
#
loop_
_entity_poly.entity_id
_entity_poly.type
_entity_poly.pdbx_seq_one_letter_code
_entity_poly.pdbx_strand_id
1 'polypeptide(L)'
;MLIELRLIKKDSQMIVGGAPEFEDCAMRLDYCVSMGRHDANPGYSEIFFKGFGQPLLVAEPYEELLARVNKLATQYGAGRGFVQYES
;
A
#
# COMPACT_ATOMS: atom_id res chain seq x y z
N MET A 1 -2.20 -0.60 15.33
CA MET A 1 -1.35 -1.41 14.44
C MET A 1 -0.91 -0.54 13.27
N LEU A 2 0.39 -0.42 13.11
CA LEU A 2 0.98 0.42 12.07
C LEU A 2 1.70 -0.44 11.05
N ILE A 3 1.64 -0.02 9.79
CA ILE A 3 2.43 -0.62 8.73
C ILE A 3 3.29 0.47 8.11
N GLU A 4 4.56 0.16 7.90
CA GLU A 4 5.46 1.08 7.23
C GLU A 4 5.38 0.87 5.72
N LEU A 5 5.20 1.97 5.00
CA LEU A 5 5.03 1.94 3.56
C LEU A 5 6.01 2.90 2.91
N ARG A 6 6.57 2.50 1.79
CA ARG A 6 7.34 3.39 0.95
C ARG A 6 6.42 3.86 -0.16
N LEU A 7 6.05 5.12 -0.09
CA LEU A 7 5.12 5.72 -1.05
C LEU A 7 5.88 6.43 -2.14
N ILE A 8 5.28 6.44 -3.32
CA ILE A 8 5.82 7.20 -4.44
C ILE A 8 5.21 8.58 -4.38
N LYS A 9 6.06 9.60 -4.37
CA LYS A 9 5.59 10.98 -4.33
C LYS A 9 4.89 11.33 -5.63
N LYS A 10 3.72 11.92 -5.51
CA LYS A 10 2.92 12.30 -6.66
C LYS A 10 3.67 13.18 -7.64
N ASP A 11 4.36 14.16 -7.11
CA ASP A 11 5.07 15.13 -7.96
C ASP A 11 6.13 14.46 -8.82
N SER A 12 6.80 13.44 -8.28
CA SER A 12 7.85 12.74 -9.00
C SER A 12 7.30 11.87 -10.13
N GLN A 13 6.06 11.47 -10.04
CA GLN A 13 5.43 10.67 -11.08
C GLN A 13 5.19 11.48 -12.35
N MET A 14 5.13 12.78 -12.24
CA MET A 14 4.85 13.67 -13.35
C MET A 14 6.10 14.18 -14.05
N ILE A 15 7.28 13.86 -13.53
CA ILE A 15 8.55 14.28 -14.10
C ILE A 15 8.94 13.33 -15.21
N VAL A 16 8.94 13.83 -16.42
CA VAL A 16 9.31 13.04 -17.59
C VAL A 16 10.83 12.83 -17.59
N GLY A 17 11.23 11.57 -17.60
CA GLY A 17 12.65 11.22 -17.61
C GLY A 17 13.35 11.30 -16.28
N GLY A 18 12.64 11.66 -15.22
CA GLY A 18 13.20 11.71 -13.88
C GLY A 18 12.97 10.39 -13.13
N ALA A 19 13.82 10.12 -12.15
CA ALA A 19 13.62 8.99 -11.27
C ALA A 19 12.50 9.31 -10.27
N PRO A 20 11.64 8.34 -9.94
CA PRO A 20 10.60 8.58 -8.95
C PRO A 20 11.22 8.83 -7.57
N GLU A 21 10.61 9.71 -6.82
CA GLU A 21 11.00 9.96 -5.46
C GLU A 21 10.08 9.21 -4.52
N PHE A 22 10.64 8.75 -3.41
CA PHE A 22 9.90 7.94 -2.43
C PHE A 22 9.90 8.65 -1.08
N GLU A 23 8.88 8.35 -0.29
CA GLU A 23 8.89 8.75 1.11
C GLU A 23 8.36 7.60 1.95
N ASP A 24 8.98 7.39 3.10
CA ASP A 24 8.54 6.37 4.02
C ASP A 24 7.53 6.96 4.98
N CYS A 25 6.45 6.24 5.21
CA CYS A 25 5.48 6.65 6.19
C CYS A 25 4.89 5.44 6.89
N ALA A 26 4.35 5.67 8.08
CA ALA A 26 3.66 4.65 8.84
C ALA A 26 2.18 4.99 8.84
N MET A 27 1.34 4.02 8.49
CA MET A 27 -0.10 4.20 8.41
C MET A 27 -0.79 3.20 9.33
N ARG A 28 -1.96 3.59 9.81
CA ARG A 28 -2.76 2.66 10.62
C ARG A 28 -3.42 1.64 9.72
N LEU A 29 -3.01 0.40 9.88
CA LEU A 29 -3.53 -0.68 9.07
C LEU A 29 -5.04 -0.89 9.27
N ASP A 30 -5.53 -0.50 10.44
CA ASP A 30 -6.95 -0.57 10.76
C ASP A 30 -7.82 0.23 9.80
N TYR A 31 -7.26 1.25 9.19
CA TYR A 31 -7.99 2.14 8.27
C TYR A 31 -7.81 1.75 6.82
N CYS A 32 -7.16 0.64 6.55
CA CYS A 32 -7.03 0.15 5.19
C CYS A 32 -8.36 -0.40 4.71
N VAL A 33 -8.82 0.11 3.58
CA VAL A 33 -10.09 -0.30 2.98
C VAL A 33 -9.87 -1.39 1.93
N SER A 34 -8.87 -1.20 1.10
CA SER A 34 -8.57 -2.16 0.03
C SER A 34 -7.14 -2.00 -0.46
N MET A 35 -6.64 -3.03 -1.11
CA MET A 35 -5.35 -2.98 -1.80
C MET A 35 -5.48 -3.71 -3.12
N GLY A 36 -4.62 -3.34 -4.06
CA GLY A 36 -4.62 -3.98 -5.36
C GLY A 36 -3.30 -3.80 -6.08
N ARG A 37 -3.18 -4.51 -7.19
CA ARG A 37 -2.03 -4.37 -8.05
C ARG A 37 -2.10 -3.07 -8.83
N HIS A 38 -0.94 -2.50 -9.10
CA HIS A 38 -0.87 -1.36 -10.00
C HIS A 38 -0.78 -1.89 -11.43
N ASP A 39 -1.74 -1.50 -12.27
CA ASP A 39 -1.84 -2.06 -13.62
C ASP A 39 -0.63 -1.78 -14.50
N ALA A 40 -0.07 -0.60 -14.38
CA ALA A 40 1.01 -0.16 -15.26
C ALA A 40 2.38 -0.63 -14.79
N ASN A 41 2.51 -1.04 -13.52
CA ASN A 41 3.82 -1.41 -12.97
C ASN A 41 3.67 -2.51 -11.94
N PRO A 42 4.12 -3.74 -12.24
CA PRO A 42 3.97 -4.87 -11.32
C PRO A 42 4.80 -4.74 -10.04
N GLY A 43 5.77 -3.84 -10.01
CA GLY A 43 6.55 -3.59 -8.80
C GLY A 43 5.87 -2.65 -7.82
N TYR A 44 4.68 -2.17 -8.15
CA TYR A 44 3.96 -1.21 -7.32
C TYR A 44 2.60 -1.77 -6.94
N SER A 45 2.03 -1.19 -5.87
CA SER A 45 0.70 -1.55 -5.41
C SER A 45 -0.09 -0.29 -5.12
N GLU A 46 -1.40 -0.43 -5.10
CA GLU A 46 -2.29 0.64 -4.67
C GLU A 46 -2.94 0.23 -3.37
N ILE A 47 -3.03 1.17 -2.44
CA ILE A 47 -3.67 0.91 -1.18
C ILE A 47 -4.60 2.09 -0.84
N PHE A 48 -5.81 1.76 -0.43
CA PHE A 48 -6.81 2.75 -0.03
C PHE A 48 -6.95 2.76 1.47
N PHE A 49 -6.87 3.95 2.05
CA PHE A 49 -7.15 4.14 3.47
C PHE A 49 -8.41 4.98 3.63
N LYS A 50 -9.16 4.68 4.68
CA LYS A 50 -10.34 5.44 5.02
C LYS A 50 -9.98 6.91 5.23
N GLY A 51 -10.75 7.79 4.64
CA GLY A 51 -10.53 9.22 4.74
C GLY A 51 -9.68 9.82 3.64
N PHE A 52 -9.09 8.98 2.80
CA PHE A 52 -8.32 9.46 1.65
C PHE A 52 -9.18 9.41 0.40
N GLY A 53 -9.08 10.45 -0.42
CA GLY A 53 -9.90 10.54 -1.63
C GLY A 53 -9.41 9.73 -2.80
N GLN A 54 -8.20 9.18 -2.70
CA GLN A 54 -7.60 8.43 -3.79
C GLN A 54 -6.59 7.44 -3.23
N PRO A 55 -6.25 6.41 -4.01
CA PRO A 55 -5.29 5.41 -3.54
C PRO A 55 -3.89 5.99 -3.40
N LEU A 56 -3.13 5.41 -2.50
CA LEU A 56 -1.71 5.70 -2.37
C LEU A 56 -0.94 4.67 -3.17
N LEU A 57 0.11 5.11 -3.85
CA LEU A 57 0.99 4.20 -4.58
C LEU A 57 2.13 3.76 -3.68
N VAL A 58 2.27 2.46 -3.53
CA VAL A 58 3.31 1.86 -2.68
C VAL A 58 4.35 1.22 -3.60
N ALA A 59 5.63 1.48 -3.30
CA ALA A 59 6.75 0.94 -4.06
C ALA A 59 7.07 -0.48 -3.61
N GLU A 60 6.10 -1.36 -3.78
CA GLU A 60 6.22 -2.75 -3.35
C GLU A 60 5.24 -3.59 -4.17
N PRO A 61 5.66 -4.76 -4.67
CA PRO A 61 4.73 -5.64 -5.39
C PRO A 61 3.56 -6.07 -4.51
N TYR A 62 2.41 -6.26 -5.12
CA TYR A 62 1.19 -6.58 -4.41
C TYR A 62 1.35 -7.82 -3.52
N GLU A 63 1.96 -8.88 -4.03
CA GLU A 63 2.13 -10.12 -3.28
C GLU A 63 2.97 -9.93 -2.02
N GLU A 64 4.01 -9.12 -2.11
CA GLU A 64 4.85 -8.85 -0.95
C GLU A 64 4.13 -7.97 0.06
N LEU A 65 3.42 -6.97 -0.42
CA LEU A 65 2.64 -6.10 0.45
C LEU A 65 1.54 -6.90 1.16
N LEU A 66 0.85 -7.76 0.42
CA LEU A 66 -0.20 -8.60 0.99
C LEU A 66 0.36 -9.54 2.06
N ALA A 67 1.54 -10.12 1.82
CA ALA A 67 2.18 -10.99 2.81
C ALA A 67 2.50 -10.22 4.09
N ARG A 68 3.00 -8.99 3.96
CA ARG A 68 3.29 -8.16 5.13
C ARG A 68 2.03 -7.79 5.91
N VAL A 69 0.98 -7.44 5.20
CA VAL A 69 -0.30 -7.11 5.82
C VAL A 69 -0.86 -8.31 6.58
N ASN A 70 -0.84 -9.47 5.96
CA ASN A 70 -1.34 -10.69 6.58
C ASN A 70 -0.52 -11.07 7.82
N LYS A 71 0.78 -10.91 7.75
CA LYS A 71 1.65 -11.20 8.87
C LYS A 71 1.34 -10.28 10.05
N LEU A 72 1.17 -9.00 9.80
CA LEU A 72 0.83 -8.04 10.85
C LEU A 72 -0.55 -8.34 11.43
N ALA A 73 -1.52 -8.60 10.58
CA ALA A 73 -2.87 -8.89 11.04
C ALA A 73 -2.91 -10.13 11.92
N THR A 74 -2.19 -11.17 11.53
CA THR A 74 -2.10 -12.40 12.31
C THR A 74 -1.39 -12.17 13.63
N GLN A 75 -0.29 -11.42 13.59
CA GLN A 75 0.53 -11.15 14.76
C GLN A 75 -0.24 -10.39 15.84
N TYR A 76 -1.14 -9.51 15.43
CA TYR A 76 -1.92 -8.69 16.36
C TYR A 76 -3.33 -9.23 16.58
N GLY A 77 -3.61 -10.44 16.09
CA GLY A 77 -4.92 -11.05 16.31
C GLY A 77 -6.05 -10.45 15.50
N ALA A 78 -5.75 -9.65 14.49
CA ALA A 78 -6.75 -8.97 13.69
C ALA A 78 -7.04 -9.69 12.36
N GLY A 79 -6.44 -10.84 12.13
CA GLY A 79 -6.48 -11.49 10.82
C GLY A 79 -7.86 -11.78 10.29
N ARG A 80 -8.74 -12.23 11.15
CA ARG A 80 -10.09 -12.61 10.70
C ARG A 80 -10.96 -11.41 10.36
N GLY A 81 -10.62 -10.24 10.87
CA GLY A 81 -11.35 -9.02 10.57
C GLY A 81 -10.79 -8.27 9.38
N PHE A 82 -9.74 -8.77 8.81
CA PHE A 82 -9.05 -8.11 7.73
C PHE A 82 -9.36 -8.84 6.43
N VAL A 83 -10.24 -8.29 5.65
CA VAL A 83 -10.68 -8.91 4.41
C VAL A 83 -9.63 -8.70 3.33
N GLN A 84 -9.32 -9.77 2.62
CA GLN A 84 -8.44 -9.71 1.49
C GLN A 84 -9.27 -9.45 0.25
N TYR A 85 -8.86 -8.46 -0.49
CA TYR A 85 -9.57 -8.08 -1.70
C TYR A 85 -8.94 -8.79 -2.86
N GLU A 86 -9.68 -9.72 -3.40
CA GLU A 86 -9.27 -10.41 -4.61
C GLU A 86 -9.47 -9.49 -5.77
N SER A 87 -8.47 -9.36 -6.53
CA SER A 87 -8.53 -8.54 -7.73
C SER A 87 -8.81 -9.39 -8.95
#